data_83791e7596c8e41277223b1c7e93e5db
#
_entry.id   83791e7596c8e41277223b1c7e93e5db
#
_cell.length_a   1.000
_cell.length_b   1.000
_cell.length_c   1.000
_cell.angle_alpha   90.00
_cell.angle_beta   90.00
_cell.angle_gamma   90.00
#
_symmetry.space_group_name_H-M   'P 1'
#
loop_
_entity.id
_entity.type
_entity.pdbx_description
1 polymer ?
#
loop_
_entity_poly.entity_id
_entity_poly.type
_entity_poly.pdbx_seq_one_letter_code
_entity_poly.pdbx_strand_id
1 'polypeptide(L)'
;ALSDCHDIWGWGMEGTNFLSRYDGLMYIRLNPLGAFAMEMTDDYETEPTETRAVFTVLPNHDVVVTDAQALSPADRLFLEKICQKKSSALWVLTTSTLLEAAQNGTRIEEIKTFLKSRSAQPIPGTVTTLLNDAKKRSNGLEYAGRSHLIKCKDTVLQKLVSSDVKLSKLCRPAGNKHVVIIPGKEKQFMTALVRLGYIVPQLREQI
;
A
#
# COMPACT_ATOMS: atom_id res chain seq x y z
N ALA A 1 -5.44 31.83 -16.70
CA ALA A 1 -6.39 32.95 -16.58
C ALA A 1 -5.77 34.21 -15.97
N LEU A 2 -4.45 34.40 -16.13
CA LEU A 2 -3.73 35.66 -15.83
C LEU A 2 -3.25 36.33 -17.13
N SER A 3 -3.62 35.80 -18.31
CA SER A 3 -3.22 36.34 -19.61
C SER A 3 -3.88 37.68 -19.92
N ASP A 4 -5.04 37.96 -19.38
CA ASP A 4 -5.80 39.18 -19.69
C ASP A 4 -5.35 40.39 -18.89
N CYS A 5 -4.42 40.21 -17.94
CA CYS A 5 -3.87 41.32 -17.17
C CYS A 5 -2.80 42.14 -17.97
N HIS A 6 -2.28 41.60 -19.07
CA HIS A 6 -1.25 42.29 -19.86
C HIS A 6 -1.76 43.55 -20.55
N ASP A 7 -3.05 43.58 -20.95
CA ASP A 7 -3.65 44.73 -21.62
C ASP A 7 -3.98 45.91 -20.69
N ILE A 8 -4.11 45.63 -19.38
CA ILE A 8 -4.43 46.64 -18.37
C ILE A 8 -3.19 47.46 -17.98
N TRP A 9 -1.99 46.93 -18.19
CA TRP A 9 -0.71 47.55 -17.84
C TRP A 9 -0.34 48.70 -18.80
N GLY A 10 -1.01 48.80 -19.95
CA GLY A 10 -0.79 49.89 -20.95
C GLY A 10 -1.47 51.22 -20.61
N TRP A 11 -2.31 51.29 -19.58
CA TRP A 11 -3.08 52.50 -19.28
C TRP A 11 -2.43 53.31 -18.14
N GLY A 12 -1.42 54.12 -18.49
CA GLY A 12 -0.97 55.23 -17.64
C GLY A 12 -0.11 54.84 -16.42
N MET A 13 0.41 53.64 -16.37
CA MET A 13 1.25 53.16 -15.27
C MET A 13 2.76 53.22 -15.58
N GLU A 14 3.15 53.90 -16.64
CA GLU A 14 4.56 54.15 -16.95
C GLU A 14 5.19 54.98 -15.83
N GLY A 15 6.15 54.36 -15.11
CA GLY A 15 6.89 55.02 -14.03
C GLY A 15 6.49 54.64 -12.60
N THR A 16 5.54 53.72 -12.37
CA THR A 16 5.26 53.21 -11.05
C THR A 16 6.15 52.01 -10.72
N ASN A 17 6.97 52.14 -9.67
CA ASN A 17 7.75 51.04 -9.10
C ASN A 17 6.84 50.19 -8.23
N PHE A 18 6.45 49.00 -8.71
CA PHE A 18 5.70 48.04 -7.91
C PHE A 18 6.65 47.21 -7.04
N LEU A 19 6.27 46.96 -5.78
CA LEU A 19 7.02 46.13 -4.85
C LEU A 19 7.04 44.67 -5.28
N SER A 20 5.98 44.23 -5.97
CA SER A 20 5.89 42.91 -6.57
C SER A 20 5.06 42.93 -7.86
N ARG A 21 5.15 41.90 -8.68
CA ARG A 21 4.31 41.75 -9.89
C ARG A 21 2.81 41.66 -9.61
N TYR A 22 2.40 41.59 -8.34
CA TYR A 22 1.00 41.50 -7.91
C TYR A 22 0.46 42.86 -7.39
N ASP A 23 1.29 43.90 -7.28
CA ASP A 23 0.91 45.21 -6.72
C ASP A 23 -0.09 45.99 -7.57
N GLY A 24 -0.42 45.52 -8.74
CA GLY A 24 -1.46 46.12 -9.61
C GLY A 24 -2.64 45.21 -9.86
N LEU A 25 -2.82 44.16 -9.05
CA LEU A 25 -3.87 43.18 -9.26
C LEU A 25 -5.27 43.79 -9.02
N MET A 26 -6.02 44.02 -10.11
CA MET A 26 -7.37 44.60 -10.06
C MET A 26 -8.48 43.57 -10.06
N TYR A 27 -8.21 42.38 -10.59
CA TYR A 27 -9.20 41.32 -10.74
C TYR A 27 -8.61 39.95 -10.36
N ILE A 28 -9.38 39.19 -9.62
CA ILE A 28 -9.09 37.82 -9.30
C ILE A 28 -10.26 36.98 -9.82
N ARG A 29 -9.97 35.95 -10.61
CA ARG A 29 -10.93 34.93 -10.99
C ARG A 29 -10.76 33.69 -10.13
N LEU A 30 -11.78 33.34 -9.39
CA LEU A 30 -11.84 32.09 -8.65
C LEU A 30 -12.11 30.94 -9.62
N ASN A 31 -11.27 29.92 -9.65
CA ASN A 31 -11.54 28.70 -10.43
C ASN A 31 -12.49 27.78 -9.66
N PRO A 32 -13.10 26.75 -10.29
CA PRO A 32 -14.03 25.84 -9.62
C PRO A 32 -13.46 25.16 -8.37
N LEU A 33 -12.18 24.76 -8.40
CA LEU A 33 -11.49 24.18 -7.24
C LEU A 33 -11.39 25.19 -6.09
N GLY A 34 -11.05 26.45 -6.41
CA GLY A 34 -10.98 27.51 -5.40
C GLY A 34 -12.35 27.82 -4.80
N ALA A 35 -13.42 27.80 -5.61
CA ALA A 35 -14.79 27.99 -5.13
C ALA A 35 -15.22 26.85 -4.19
N PHE A 36 -14.87 25.62 -4.50
CA PHE A 36 -15.11 24.46 -3.64
C PHE A 36 -14.29 24.55 -2.34
N ALA A 37 -13.00 24.88 -2.43
CA ALA A 37 -12.12 25.01 -1.26
C ALA A 37 -12.54 26.14 -0.30
N MET A 38 -13.25 27.14 -0.81
CA MET A 38 -13.81 28.26 -0.04
C MET A 38 -15.26 28.01 0.37
N GLU A 39 -15.79 26.82 0.23
CA GLU A 39 -17.16 26.42 0.58
C GLU A 39 -18.25 27.27 -0.12
N MET A 40 -17.92 27.81 -1.31
CA MET A 40 -18.87 28.58 -2.13
C MET A 40 -19.73 27.68 -3.04
N THR A 41 -19.32 26.43 -3.21
CA THR A 41 -20.06 25.39 -3.93
C THR A 41 -19.90 24.07 -3.19
N ASP A 42 -20.98 23.28 -3.10
CA ASP A 42 -20.98 21.99 -2.41
C ASP A 42 -20.38 20.87 -3.26
N ASP A 43 -20.31 21.04 -4.57
CA ASP A 43 -19.84 20.05 -5.52
C ASP A 43 -18.63 20.58 -6.34
N TYR A 44 -17.63 19.72 -6.46
CA TYR A 44 -16.51 19.91 -7.37
C TYR A 44 -16.31 18.68 -8.23
N GLU A 45 -16.70 18.77 -9.48
CA GLU A 45 -16.37 17.76 -10.50
C GLU A 45 -14.94 18.03 -11.02
N THR A 46 -14.04 17.08 -10.76
CA THR A 46 -12.72 17.08 -11.40
C THR A 46 -12.92 16.79 -12.89
N GLU A 47 -12.36 17.63 -13.74
CA GLU A 47 -12.28 17.29 -15.17
C GLU A 47 -11.68 15.89 -15.29
N PRO A 48 -12.33 14.97 -16.04
CA PRO A 48 -11.79 13.64 -16.22
C PRO A 48 -10.40 13.77 -16.83
N THR A 49 -9.38 13.40 -16.05
CA THR A 49 -8.01 13.34 -16.55
C THR A 49 -8.01 12.33 -17.69
N GLU A 50 -7.85 12.79 -18.93
CA GLU A 50 -7.70 11.91 -20.08
C GLU A 50 -6.63 10.88 -19.74
N THR A 51 -7.02 9.60 -19.77
CA THR A 51 -6.11 8.48 -19.51
C THR A 51 -5.18 8.35 -20.72
N ARG A 52 -4.14 9.20 -20.74
CA ARG A 52 -3.10 9.12 -21.76
C ARG A 52 -2.20 7.92 -21.47
N ALA A 53 -1.89 7.16 -22.52
CA ALA A 53 -0.85 6.18 -22.46
C ALA A 53 0.51 6.88 -22.32
N VAL A 54 1.21 6.63 -21.22
CA VAL A 54 2.45 7.33 -20.87
C VAL A 54 3.67 6.43 -20.86
N PHE A 55 3.47 5.12 -20.90
CA PHE A 55 4.52 4.11 -20.95
C PHE A 55 4.11 2.86 -21.74
N THR A 56 5.08 2.02 -22.05
CA THR A 56 4.87 0.67 -22.62
C THR A 56 5.46 -0.36 -21.69
N VAL A 57 4.71 -1.43 -21.44
CA VAL A 57 5.16 -2.58 -20.64
C VAL A 57 5.66 -3.67 -21.57
N LEU A 58 6.91 -4.09 -21.39
CA LEU A 58 7.57 -5.07 -22.25
C LEU A 58 7.51 -6.49 -21.63
N PRO A 59 7.65 -7.55 -22.49
CA PRO A 59 7.63 -8.94 -22.02
C PRO A 59 8.74 -9.32 -21.03
N ASN A 60 9.86 -8.61 -21.04
CA ASN A 60 10.98 -8.76 -20.10
C ASN A 60 10.77 -8.05 -18.75
N HIS A 61 9.54 -7.59 -18.50
CA HIS A 61 9.12 -6.86 -17.30
C HIS A 61 9.63 -5.41 -17.22
N ASP A 62 10.18 -4.88 -18.28
CA ASP A 62 10.55 -3.47 -18.37
C ASP A 62 9.32 -2.61 -18.61
N VAL A 63 9.29 -1.44 -17.98
CA VAL A 63 8.31 -0.37 -18.19
C VAL A 63 9.06 0.82 -18.75
N VAL A 64 8.84 1.11 -20.02
CA VAL A 64 9.51 2.20 -20.75
C VAL A 64 8.58 3.38 -20.84
N VAL A 65 8.94 4.49 -20.21
CA VAL A 65 8.19 5.75 -20.29
C VAL A 65 8.41 6.35 -21.67
N THR A 66 7.35 6.47 -22.45
CA THR A 66 7.36 6.98 -23.82
C THR A 66 7.17 8.49 -23.88
N ASP A 67 6.46 9.07 -22.89
CA ASP A 67 6.24 10.49 -22.75
C ASP A 67 6.48 10.92 -21.30
N ALA A 68 7.67 11.42 -21.02
CA ALA A 68 8.07 11.86 -19.69
C ALA A 68 7.33 13.14 -19.24
N GLN A 69 6.82 13.95 -20.18
CA GLN A 69 6.07 15.18 -19.88
C GLN A 69 4.62 14.88 -19.55
N ALA A 70 4.06 13.84 -20.15
CA ALA A 70 2.70 13.37 -19.87
C ALA A 70 2.61 12.51 -18.59
N LEU A 71 3.75 12.05 -18.04
CA LEU A 71 3.79 11.29 -16.80
C LEU A 71 3.51 12.22 -15.61
N SER A 72 2.32 12.08 -15.02
CA SER A 72 1.93 12.89 -13.87
C SER A 72 2.83 12.60 -12.65
N PRO A 73 3.01 13.54 -11.71
CA PRO A 73 3.74 13.28 -10.46
C PRO A 73 3.16 12.09 -9.68
N ALA A 74 1.84 11.90 -9.69
CA ALA A 74 1.17 10.78 -9.03
C ALA A 74 1.51 9.44 -9.70
N ASP A 75 1.47 9.37 -11.04
CA ASP A 75 1.85 8.18 -11.79
C ASP A 75 3.33 7.82 -11.57
N ARG A 76 4.18 8.84 -11.50
CA ARG A 76 5.61 8.65 -11.21
C ARG A 76 5.85 8.05 -9.82
N LEU A 77 5.21 8.61 -8.79
CA LEU A 77 5.28 8.07 -7.43
C LEU A 77 4.74 6.64 -7.35
N PHE A 78 3.68 6.34 -8.10
CA PHE A 78 3.15 4.99 -8.15
C PHE A 78 4.12 4.02 -8.84
N LEU A 79 4.77 4.43 -9.95
CA LEU A 79 5.83 3.64 -10.59
C LEU A 79 7.02 3.42 -9.65
N GLU A 80 7.45 4.44 -8.89
CA GLU A 80 8.53 4.33 -7.89
C GLU A 80 8.19 3.31 -6.80
N LYS A 81 6.92 3.17 -6.46
CA LYS A 81 6.43 2.23 -5.46
C LYS A 81 6.41 0.78 -5.95
N ILE A 82 6.13 0.54 -7.23
CA ILE A 82 5.93 -0.81 -7.78
C ILE A 82 7.09 -1.33 -8.64
N CYS A 83 7.98 -0.46 -9.09
CA CYS A 83 9.08 -0.77 -10.00
C CYS A 83 10.42 -0.32 -9.43
N GLN A 84 11.49 -0.98 -9.86
CA GLN A 84 12.85 -0.48 -9.67
C GLN A 84 13.23 0.46 -10.81
N LYS A 85 13.58 1.71 -10.49
CA LYS A 85 14.05 2.68 -11.47
C LYS A 85 15.47 2.35 -11.91
N LYS A 86 15.68 2.23 -13.23
CA LYS A 86 17.01 2.02 -13.84
C LYS A 86 17.55 3.29 -14.51
N SER A 87 16.65 4.08 -15.13
CA SER A 87 16.99 5.39 -15.71
C SER A 87 15.79 6.33 -15.62
N SER A 88 15.90 7.52 -16.21
CA SER A 88 14.78 8.48 -16.29
C SER A 88 13.55 7.94 -17.01
N ALA A 89 13.77 7.05 -18.00
CA ALA A 89 12.71 6.50 -18.84
C ALA A 89 12.50 4.98 -18.65
N LEU A 90 13.40 4.28 -17.93
CA LEU A 90 13.36 2.82 -17.80
C LEU A 90 13.14 2.41 -16.36
N TRP A 91 12.11 1.60 -16.15
CA TRP A 91 11.71 1.01 -14.89
C TRP A 91 11.57 -0.51 -15.06
N VAL A 92 11.79 -1.28 -14.02
CA VAL A 92 11.71 -2.75 -14.07
C VAL A 92 10.78 -3.26 -12.99
N LEU A 93 9.79 -4.07 -13.39
CA LEU A 93 8.95 -4.82 -12.48
C LEU A 93 9.69 -6.07 -12.01
N THR A 94 9.79 -6.24 -10.69
CA THR A 94 10.37 -7.45 -10.09
C THR A 94 9.42 -8.04 -9.06
N THR A 95 9.57 -9.33 -8.76
CA THR A 95 8.77 -9.96 -7.68
C THR A 95 9.00 -9.26 -6.34
N SER A 96 10.24 -8.83 -6.05
CA SER A 96 10.57 -8.14 -4.81
C SER A 96 9.85 -6.80 -4.67
N THR A 97 9.86 -5.96 -5.72
CA THR A 97 9.17 -4.65 -5.68
C THR A 97 7.66 -4.79 -5.56
N LEU A 98 7.08 -5.81 -6.22
CA LEU A 98 5.65 -6.09 -6.11
C LEU A 98 5.25 -6.59 -4.71
N LEU A 99 6.07 -7.44 -4.09
CA LEU A 99 5.82 -7.91 -2.73
C LEU A 99 6.01 -6.81 -1.69
N GLU A 100 7.02 -5.95 -1.87
CA GLU A 100 7.23 -4.77 -1.03
C GLU A 100 6.06 -3.78 -1.14
N ALA A 101 5.57 -3.52 -2.35
CA ALA A 101 4.37 -2.70 -2.56
C ALA A 101 3.13 -3.32 -1.89
N ALA A 102 2.98 -4.65 -1.96
CA ALA A 102 1.89 -5.37 -1.30
C ALA A 102 2.00 -5.30 0.24
N GLN A 103 3.20 -5.43 0.79
CA GLN A 103 3.47 -5.27 2.22
C GLN A 103 3.14 -3.86 2.72
N ASN A 104 3.34 -2.84 1.87
CA ASN A 104 3.00 -1.44 2.14
C ASN A 104 1.52 -1.11 1.82
N GLY A 105 0.66 -2.12 1.63
CA GLY A 105 -0.78 -1.99 1.50
C GLY A 105 -1.30 -1.76 0.08
N THR A 106 -0.46 -1.81 -0.96
CA THR A 106 -0.92 -1.70 -2.35
C THR A 106 -1.44 -3.06 -2.85
N ARG A 107 -2.67 -3.11 -3.32
CA ARG A 107 -3.25 -4.36 -3.85
C ARG A 107 -2.69 -4.67 -5.25
N ILE A 108 -2.38 -5.93 -5.53
CA ILE A 108 -1.87 -6.36 -6.85
C ILE A 108 -2.87 -6.06 -7.97
N GLU A 109 -4.17 -6.10 -7.69
CA GLU A 109 -5.21 -5.73 -8.66
C GLU A 109 -5.16 -4.23 -9.03
N GLU A 110 -4.84 -3.39 -8.07
CA GLU A 110 -4.64 -1.96 -8.29
C GLU A 110 -3.43 -1.71 -9.20
N ILE A 111 -2.32 -2.41 -8.96
CA ILE A 111 -1.13 -2.37 -9.84
C ILE A 111 -1.50 -2.80 -11.25
N LYS A 112 -2.25 -3.89 -11.41
CA LYS A 112 -2.71 -4.39 -12.70
C LYS A 112 -3.60 -3.37 -13.43
N THR A 113 -4.51 -2.74 -12.72
CA THR A 113 -5.40 -1.70 -13.27
C THR A 113 -4.61 -0.47 -13.71
N PHE A 114 -3.67 -0.01 -12.89
CA PHE A 114 -2.78 1.09 -13.23
C PHE A 114 -1.96 0.81 -14.49
N LEU A 115 -1.29 -0.34 -14.55
CA LEU A 115 -0.51 -0.73 -15.72
C LEU A 115 -1.38 -0.79 -16.99
N LYS A 116 -2.61 -1.31 -16.90
CA LYS A 116 -3.53 -1.36 -18.04
C LYS A 116 -4.00 0.01 -18.49
N SER A 117 -4.30 0.90 -17.56
CA SER A 117 -4.86 2.21 -17.88
C SER A 117 -3.84 3.18 -18.48
N ARG A 118 -2.53 2.98 -18.17
CA ARG A 118 -1.46 3.88 -18.55
C ARG A 118 -0.52 3.31 -19.62
N SER A 119 -0.65 2.03 -19.96
CA SER A 119 0.16 1.39 -21.00
C SER A 119 -0.40 1.67 -22.38
N ALA A 120 0.50 2.02 -23.33
CA ALA A 120 0.17 2.19 -24.74
C ALA A 120 -0.22 0.87 -25.43
N GLN A 121 0.20 -0.26 -24.88
CA GLN A 121 -0.04 -1.59 -25.43
C GLN A 121 -0.66 -2.52 -24.37
N PRO A 122 -1.35 -3.59 -24.80
CA PRO A 122 -1.84 -4.62 -23.89
C PRO A 122 -0.69 -5.20 -23.04
N ILE A 123 -0.98 -5.48 -21.77
CA ILE A 123 0.01 -6.04 -20.86
C ILE A 123 0.43 -7.44 -21.31
N PRO A 124 1.73 -7.71 -21.47
CA PRO A 124 2.24 -9.03 -21.87
C PRO A 124 1.83 -10.13 -20.88
N GLY A 125 1.66 -11.35 -21.40
CA GLY A 125 1.33 -12.52 -20.59
C GLY A 125 2.36 -12.83 -19.49
N THR A 126 3.64 -12.59 -19.76
CA THR A 126 4.74 -12.74 -18.78
C THR A 126 4.56 -11.85 -17.57
N VAL A 127 4.18 -10.58 -17.78
CA VAL A 127 3.90 -9.62 -16.70
C VAL A 127 2.63 -10.00 -15.95
N THR A 128 1.61 -10.48 -16.66
CA THR A 128 0.38 -11.00 -16.02
C THR A 128 0.69 -12.20 -15.12
N THR A 129 1.57 -13.10 -15.55
CA THR A 129 2.04 -14.24 -14.74
C THR A 129 2.81 -13.75 -13.52
N LEU A 130 3.73 -12.80 -13.67
CA LEU A 130 4.48 -12.20 -12.57
C LEU A 130 3.55 -11.58 -11.51
N LEU A 131 2.52 -10.82 -11.93
CA LEU A 131 1.52 -10.23 -11.04
C LEU A 131 0.69 -11.30 -10.30
N ASN A 132 0.29 -12.36 -10.99
CA ASN A 132 -0.47 -13.47 -10.39
C ASN A 132 0.39 -14.23 -9.37
N ASP A 133 1.67 -14.44 -9.64
CA ASP A 133 2.59 -15.10 -8.71
C ASP A 133 2.87 -14.21 -7.48
N ALA A 134 3.04 -12.90 -7.67
CA ALA A 134 3.14 -11.96 -6.57
C ALA A 134 1.87 -11.98 -5.70
N LYS A 135 0.67 -12.01 -6.31
CA LYS A 135 -0.61 -12.14 -5.60
C LYS A 135 -0.71 -13.42 -4.78
N LYS A 136 -0.33 -14.56 -5.36
CA LYS A 136 -0.32 -15.85 -4.61
C LYS A 136 0.61 -15.79 -3.42
N ARG A 137 1.80 -15.20 -3.59
CA ARG A 137 2.80 -15.08 -2.51
C ARG A 137 2.39 -14.08 -1.43
N SER A 138 1.80 -12.94 -1.80
CA SER A 138 1.32 -11.94 -0.84
C SER A 138 0.17 -12.45 0.04
N ASN A 139 -0.64 -13.38 -0.48
CA ASN A 139 -1.77 -13.97 0.24
C ASN A 139 -1.45 -15.36 0.84
N GLY A 140 -0.20 -15.82 0.68
CA GLY A 140 0.21 -17.16 1.13
C GLY A 140 0.41 -17.28 2.65
N LEU A 141 0.60 -16.17 3.35
CA LEU A 141 0.80 -16.11 4.79
C LEU A 141 -0.16 -15.09 5.39
N GLU A 142 -0.83 -15.49 6.47
CA GLU A 142 -1.75 -14.63 7.21
C GLU A 142 -1.24 -14.44 8.63
N TYR A 143 -1.31 -13.21 9.13
CA TYR A 143 -0.96 -12.92 10.50
C TYR A 143 -2.04 -13.45 11.44
N ALA A 144 -1.71 -14.52 12.18
CA ALA A 144 -2.63 -15.20 13.11
C ALA A 144 -2.69 -14.58 14.52
N GLY A 145 -2.05 -13.44 14.72
CA GLY A 145 -2.02 -12.76 16.02
C GLY A 145 -0.81 -13.13 16.89
N ARG A 146 -0.76 -12.57 18.10
CA ARG A 146 0.27 -12.90 19.10
C ARG A 146 -0.21 -14.11 19.90
N SER A 147 0.71 -15.02 20.24
CA SER A 147 0.40 -16.17 21.06
C SER A 147 1.49 -16.46 22.10
N HIS A 148 1.14 -17.15 23.16
CA HIS A 148 2.08 -17.55 24.20
C HIS A 148 2.76 -18.88 23.85
N LEU A 149 4.08 -18.90 23.91
CA LEU A 149 4.89 -20.10 23.76
C LEU A 149 5.21 -20.68 25.14
N ILE A 150 4.75 -21.90 25.39
CA ILE A 150 4.98 -22.62 26.65
C ILE A 150 6.03 -23.70 26.44
N LYS A 151 7.07 -23.70 27.27
CA LYS A 151 8.11 -24.74 27.27
C LYS A 151 7.71 -25.86 28.21
N CYS A 152 7.61 -27.07 27.69
CA CYS A 152 7.39 -28.30 28.46
C CYS A 152 8.74 -28.82 28.96
N LYS A 153 8.74 -29.52 30.10
CA LYS A 153 9.94 -30.13 30.71
C LYS A 153 10.56 -31.16 29.75
N ASP A 154 9.74 -31.97 29.13
CA ASP A 154 10.15 -33.04 28.22
C ASP A 154 9.15 -33.20 27.05
N THR A 155 9.49 -34.09 26.12
CA THR A 155 8.67 -34.43 24.96
C THR A 155 7.42 -35.23 25.32
N VAL A 156 7.44 -35.96 26.42
CA VAL A 156 6.28 -36.75 26.88
C VAL A 156 5.19 -35.81 27.36
N LEU A 157 5.54 -34.82 28.18
CA LEU A 157 4.61 -33.79 28.63
C LEU A 157 4.05 -32.97 27.46
N GLN A 158 4.90 -32.62 26.50
CA GLN A 158 4.44 -31.90 25.30
C GLN A 158 3.41 -32.73 24.52
N LYS A 159 3.65 -34.03 24.33
CA LYS A 159 2.70 -34.94 23.68
C LYS A 159 1.42 -35.08 24.48
N LEU A 160 1.50 -35.24 25.80
CA LEU A 160 0.36 -35.32 26.69
C LEU A 160 -0.55 -34.10 26.55
N VAL A 161 0.02 -32.91 26.64
CA VAL A 161 -0.73 -31.63 26.47
C VAL A 161 -1.34 -31.51 25.08
N SER A 162 -0.59 -31.89 24.04
CA SER A 162 -1.04 -31.75 22.64
C SER A 162 -2.08 -32.79 22.23
N SER A 163 -2.13 -33.94 22.88
CA SER A 163 -3.06 -35.04 22.56
C SER A 163 -4.30 -35.07 23.47
N ASP A 164 -4.33 -34.30 24.55
CA ASP A 164 -5.53 -34.19 25.39
C ASP A 164 -6.71 -33.63 24.60
N VAL A 165 -7.91 -34.21 24.79
CA VAL A 165 -9.14 -33.92 24.03
C VAL A 165 -9.54 -32.43 24.10
N LYS A 166 -9.28 -31.75 25.22
CA LYS A 166 -9.61 -30.33 25.41
C LYS A 166 -8.45 -29.42 25.02
N LEU A 167 -7.24 -29.77 25.47
CA LEU A 167 -6.05 -28.93 25.21
C LEU A 167 -5.63 -28.90 23.74
N SER A 168 -5.83 -29.99 23.00
CA SER A 168 -5.56 -30.07 21.54
C SER A 168 -6.34 -29.07 20.72
N LYS A 169 -7.48 -28.58 21.21
CA LYS A 169 -8.30 -27.53 20.57
C LYS A 169 -7.85 -26.09 20.97
N LEU A 170 -7.00 -25.98 21.97
CA LEU A 170 -6.58 -24.71 22.58
C LEU A 170 -5.11 -24.39 22.34
N CYS A 171 -4.32 -25.40 21.95
CA CYS A 171 -2.90 -25.21 21.63
C CYS A 171 -2.46 -26.04 20.43
N ARG A 172 -1.26 -25.74 19.93
CA ARG A 172 -0.60 -26.50 18.87
C ARG A 172 0.82 -26.85 19.30
N PRO A 173 1.34 -28.04 18.95
CA PRO A 173 2.74 -28.37 19.21
C PRO A 173 3.66 -27.47 18.39
N ALA A 174 4.76 -27.04 19.01
CA ALA A 174 5.81 -26.21 18.38
C ALA A 174 7.18 -26.84 18.65
N GLY A 175 7.67 -27.62 17.70
CA GLY A 175 8.89 -28.39 17.86
C GLY A 175 8.74 -29.50 18.91
N ASN A 176 9.87 -29.91 19.55
CA ASN A 176 9.90 -31.11 20.40
C ASN A 176 9.47 -30.89 21.86
N LYS A 177 9.56 -29.66 22.37
CA LYS A 177 9.31 -29.39 23.80
C LYS A 177 8.46 -28.13 24.02
N HIS A 178 7.79 -27.63 23.01
CA HIS A 178 7.00 -26.43 23.15
C HIS A 178 5.58 -26.64 22.65
N VAL A 179 4.66 -25.87 23.20
CA VAL A 179 3.29 -25.73 22.73
C VAL A 179 2.98 -24.25 22.59
N VAL A 180 2.24 -23.89 21.54
CA VAL A 180 1.75 -22.53 21.29
C VAL A 180 0.28 -22.49 21.60
N ILE A 181 -0.17 -21.55 22.43
CA ILE A 181 -1.57 -21.33 22.74
C ILE A 181 -2.23 -20.61 21.56
N ILE A 182 -3.42 -21.04 21.15
CA ILE A 182 -4.19 -20.34 20.12
C ILE A 182 -4.61 -18.97 20.66
N PRO A 183 -4.38 -17.86 19.93
CA PRO A 183 -4.72 -16.51 20.37
C PRO A 183 -6.18 -16.40 20.85
N GLY A 184 -6.39 -15.74 21.98
CA GLY A 184 -7.71 -15.52 22.58
C GLY A 184 -8.24 -16.72 23.39
N LYS A 185 -7.48 -17.83 23.50
CA LYS A 185 -7.89 -19.04 24.27
C LYS A 185 -7.05 -19.28 25.53
N GLU A 186 -6.31 -18.27 25.97
CA GLU A 186 -5.35 -18.37 27.08
C GLU A 186 -6.03 -18.80 28.39
N LYS A 187 -7.15 -18.16 28.74
CA LYS A 187 -7.91 -18.48 29.96
C LYS A 187 -8.48 -19.92 29.95
N GLN A 188 -8.96 -20.35 28.77
CA GLN A 188 -9.49 -21.69 28.61
C GLN A 188 -8.37 -22.73 28.71
N PHE A 189 -7.21 -22.45 28.11
CA PHE A 189 -6.03 -23.31 28.20
C PHE A 189 -5.57 -23.47 29.64
N MET A 190 -5.45 -22.38 30.41
CA MET A 190 -5.06 -22.42 31.82
C MET A 190 -6.04 -23.28 32.64
N THR A 191 -7.35 -23.11 32.45
CA THR A 191 -8.36 -23.91 33.15
C THR A 191 -8.28 -25.38 32.82
N ALA A 192 -8.08 -25.71 31.54
CA ALA A 192 -7.93 -27.10 31.09
C ALA A 192 -6.62 -27.72 31.60
N LEU A 193 -5.53 -26.97 31.64
CA LEU A 193 -4.22 -27.39 32.10
C LEU A 193 -4.25 -27.75 33.61
N VAL A 194 -4.92 -26.93 34.44
CA VAL A 194 -5.11 -27.20 35.87
C VAL A 194 -5.87 -28.50 36.10
N ARG A 195 -6.86 -28.85 35.30
CA ARG A 195 -7.58 -30.14 35.36
C ARG A 195 -6.68 -31.32 35.04
N LEU A 196 -5.64 -31.11 34.21
CA LEU A 196 -4.63 -32.13 33.93
C LEU A 196 -3.56 -32.23 35.03
N GLY A 197 -3.63 -31.38 36.06
CA GLY A 197 -2.70 -31.36 37.19
C GLY A 197 -1.44 -30.49 36.97
N TYR A 198 -1.43 -29.62 35.96
CA TYR A 198 -0.29 -28.75 35.63
C TYR A 198 -0.67 -27.26 35.70
N ILE A 199 0.34 -26.44 36.00
CA ILE A 199 0.19 -24.97 36.05
C ILE A 199 1.36 -24.29 35.33
N VAL A 200 1.11 -23.05 34.83
CA VAL A 200 2.13 -22.16 34.31
C VAL A 200 1.99 -20.82 35.05
N PRO A 201 2.70 -20.62 36.19
CA PRO A 201 2.50 -19.45 37.04
C PRO A 201 2.73 -18.12 36.32
N GLN A 202 3.77 -18.04 35.49
CA GLN A 202 4.15 -16.80 34.77
C GLN A 202 3.12 -16.33 33.74
N LEU A 203 2.22 -17.23 33.31
CA LEU A 203 1.19 -16.87 32.33
C LEU A 203 0.04 -16.06 32.97
N ARG A 204 -0.16 -16.18 34.28
CA ARG A 204 -1.22 -15.43 35.02
C ARG A 204 -0.91 -13.94 35.08
N GLU A 205 0.35 -13.55 35.04
CA GLU A 205 0.77 -12.14 35.13
C GLU A 205 0.65 -11.39 33.80
N GLN A 206 0.41 -12.11 32.69
CA GLN A 206 0.40 -11.57 31.33
C GLN A 206 -0.97 -11.65 30.63
N ILE A 207 -2.01 -12.16 31.31
CA ILE A 207 -3.38 -12.28 30.83
C ILE A 207 -4.33 -11.36 31.63
#